data_5fe0150a13dfd00a836e70a090bf111e
#
_entry.id   5fe0150a13dfd00a836e70a090bf111e
#
_cell.length_a   1.000
_cell.length_b   1.000
_cell.length_c   1.000
_cell.angle_alpha   90.00
_cell.angle_beta   90.00
_cell.angle_gamma   90.00
#
_symmetry.space_group_name_H-M   'P 1'
#
loop_
_entity.id
_entity.type
_entity.pdbx_description
1 polymer ?
#
loop_
_entity_poly.entity_id
_entity_poly.type
_entity_poly.pdbx_seq_one_letter_code
_entity_poly.pdbx_strand_id
1 'polypeptide(L)'
;MHMTITDDFSALGLSEQMLAAVRAKGFETPTAIQKLTIPHLLTKPNDIIAQSQTGTGKTAAYGLPILQTLEPARGPIQAIILVPTRELALQAAEELLSYNREKRLSITAIYGGAAMSEQLRRLAKGIDIVVGTPGRVLDHIRRGTMKLENVRYLVLDEADEMLNMGFVEDVEEIMSHTSDERRVLLFSATMPERIIRLSKTYMRDTEIVRVEHKQITADLTEQIYFEVREADKFDALTRIIDVEPEFYGIIFARTKIGADETASRLTARGYAAEVLHGDVSQAQREKILRKFRDRTINILVATDVAARGIDVGNLTHVINYSLPQDSESYVHRIGRTGRAGKQGTAITFVSPSEFRGLNNLMRDIKVEIKRETLPSPQDI
;
A
#
# COMPACT_ATOMS: atom_id res chain seq x y z
N MET A 1 -10.00 1.42 -37.05
CA MET A 1 -8.57 1.80 -36.99
C MET A 1 -8.03 1.22 -35.68
N HIS A 2 -7.42 0.02 -35.71
CA HIS A 2 -6.84 -0.60 -34.53
C HIS A 2 -5.63 0.24 -34.13
N MET A 3 -5.77 1.02 -33.04
CA MET A 3 -4.60 1.58 -32.37
C MET A 3 -3.78 0.40 -31.81
N THR A 4 -2.64 0.16 -32.38
CA THR A 4 -1.60 -0.69 -31.79
C THR A 4 -1.20 -0.04 -30.48
N ILE A 5 -1.65 -0.60 -29.35
CA ILE A 5 -1.19 -0.20 -28.02
C ILE A 5 0.26 -0.64 -27.97
N THR A 6 1.17 0.28 -28.18
CA THR A 6 2.59 0.04 -27.96
C THR A 6 2.78 -0.22 -26.47
N ASP A 7 3.31 -1.39 -26.14
CA ASP A 7 3.51 -1.85 -24.76
C ASP A 7 4.73 -1.18 -24.08
N ASP A 8 5.07 0.04 -24.45
CA ASP A 8 6.26 0.77 -24.01
C ASP A 8 5.88 2.12 -23.39
N PHE A 9 6.66 2.57 -22.41
CA PHE A 9 6.54 3.89 -21.78
C PHE A 9 6.67 5.06 -22.74
N SER A 10 7.36 4.91 -23.89
CA SER A 10 7.53 5.96 -24.89
C SER A 10 6.19 6.44 -25.48
N ALA A 11 5.18 5.59 -25.51
CA ALA A 11 3.84 5.93 -26.02
C ALA A 11 2.96 6.70 -25.03
N LEU A 12 3.41 6.88 -23.78
CA LEU A 12 2.60 7.48 -22.72
C LEU A 12 2.70 9.02 -22.67
N GLY A 13 3.51 9.64 -23.54
CA GLY A 13 3.71 11.09 -23.55
C GLY A 13 4.74 11.60 -22.54
N LEU A 14 5.55 10.71 -21.97
CA LEU A 14 6.64 11.08 -21.08
C LEU A 14 7.78 11.72 -21.87
N SER A 15 8.44 12.72 -21.27
CA SER A 15 9.66 13.35 -21.80
C SER A 15 10.84 12.36 -21.79
N GLU A 16 11.85 12.59 -22.63
CA GLU A 16 13.08 11.78 -22.64
C GLU A 16 13.73 11.70 -21.25
N GLN A 17 13.66 12.76 -20.47
CA GLN A 17 14.12 12.83 -19.10
C GLN A 17 13.41 11.80 -18.19
N MET A 18 12.08 11.74 -18.28
CA MET A 18 11.28 10.77 -17.50
C MET A 18 11.47 9.35 -18.02
N LEU A 19 11.59 9.17 -19.33
CA LEU A 19 11.90 7.87 -19.94
C LEU A 19 13.26 7.34 -19.47
N ALA A 20 14.28 8.20 -19.42
CA ALA A 20 15.60 7.83 -18.88
C ALA A 20 15.53 7.40 -17.42
N ALA A 21 14.73 8.09 -16.59
CA ALA A 21 14.53 7.75 -15.20
C ALA A 21 13.84 6.37 -15.03
N VAL A 22 12.84 6.09 -15.85
CA VAL A 22 12.13 4.80 -15.89
C VAL A 22 13.06 3.66 -16.29
N ARG A 23 13.84 3.85 -17.37
CA ARG A 23 14.85 2.87 -17.85
C ARG A 23 15.92 2.59 -16.79
N ALA A 24 16.37 3.62 -16.08
CA ALA A 24 17.37 3.47 -15.01
C ALA A 24 16.89 2.60 -13.84
N LYS A 25 15.57 2.42 -13.69
CA LYS A 25 14.94 1.51 -12.73
C LYS A 25 14.72 0.09 -13.29
N GLY A 26 15.00 -0.15 -14.55
CA GLY A 26 14.76 -1.43 -15.20
C GLY A 26 13.29 -1.69 -15.51
N PHE A 27 12.44 -0.66 -15.58
CA PHE A 27 11.05 -0.80 -15.99
C PHE A 27 10.97 -0.78 -17.52
N GLU A 28 10.52 -1.89 -18.09
CA GLU A 28 10.40 -2.06 -19.55
C GLU A 28 8.97 -1.80 -20.01
N THR A 29 8.00 -2.38 -19.30
CA THR A 29 6.59 -2.34 -19.70
C THR A 29 5.75 -1.60 -18.64
N PRO A 30 4.94 -0.60 -19.04
CA PRO A 30 4.04 0.07 -18.11
C PRO A 30 2.89 -0.84 -17.67
N THR A 31 2.51 -0.72 -16.41
CA THR A 31 1.36 -1.43 -15.85
C THR A 31 0.04 -0.86 -16.40
N ALA A 32 -1.06 -1.60 -16.26
CA ALA A 32 -2.37 -1.17 -16.73
C ALA A 32 -2.78 0.20 -16.17
N ILE A 33 -2.54 0.45 -14.87
CA ILE A 33 -2.87 1.75 -14.27
C ILE A 33 -2.00 2.88 -14.81
N GLN A 34 -0.72 2.61 -15.10
CA GLN A 34 0.19 3.59 -15.69
C GLN A 34 -0.23 3.94 -17.12
N LYS A 35 -0.58 2.94 -17.94
CA LYS A 35 -1.07 3.12 -19.32
C LYS A 35 -2.31 4.02 -19.38
N LEU A 36 -3.20 3.90 -18.40
CA LEU A 36 -4.43 4.68 -18.34
C LEU A 36 -4.22 6.06 -17.73
N THR A 37 -3.42 6.17 -16.68
CA THR A 37 -3.31 7.38 -15.86
C THR A 37 -2.30 8.38 -16.42
N ILE A 38 -1.12 7.93 -16.87
CA ILE A 38 -0.04 8.82 -17.32
C ILE A 38 -0.48 9.70 -18.51
N PRO A 39 -1.01 9.14 -19.63
CA PRO A 39 -1.45 9.96 -20.75
C PRO A 39 -2.58 10.91 -20.36
N HIS A 40 -3.51 10.45 -19.53
CA HIS A 40 -4.62 11.27 -19.03
C HIS A 40 -4.10 12.49 -18.27
N LEU A 41 -3.16 12.28 -17.33
CA LEU A 41 -2.59 13.36 -16.52
C LEU A 41 -1.81 14.37 -17.34
N LEU A 42 -1.19 13.97 -18.44
CA LEU A 42 -0.41 14.84 -19.31
C LEU A 42 -1.26 15.62 -20.32
N THR A 43 -2.44 15.10 -20.70
CA THR A 43 -3.23 15.66 -21.80
C THR A 43 -4.55 16.31 -21.40
N LYS A 44 -5.11 15.94 -20.24
CA LYS A 44 -6.41 16.44 -19.77
C LYS A 44 -6.29 17.16 -18.44
N PRO A 45 -7.10 18.19 -18.17
CA PRO A 45 -7.08 18.95 -16.91
C PRO A 45 -7.94 18.35 -15.80
N ASN A 46 -8.75 17.33 -16.10
CA ASN A 46 -9.74 16.76 -15.20
C ASN A 46 -9.13 16.14 -13.94
N ASP A 47 -9.89 16.12 -12.85
CA ASP A 47 -9.61 15.28 -11.71
C ASP A 47 -9.79 13.81 -12.05
N ILE A 48 -9.09 12.92 -11.36
CA ILE A 48 -9.10 11.51 -11.68
C ILE A 48 -9.35 10.64 -10.44
N ILE A 49 -10.24 9.67 -10.57
CA ILE A 49 -10.34 8.54 -9.65
C ILE A 49 -9.75 7.32 -10.34
N ALA A 50 -8.63 6.83 -9.81
CA ALA A 50 -7.95 5.66 -10.32
C ALA A 50 -8.17 4.46 -9.40
N GLN A 51 -9.01 3.53 -9.84
CA GLN A 51 -9.29 2.32 -9.06
C GLN A 51 -8.31 1.22 -9.44
N SER A 52 -7.39 0.89 -8.51
CA SER A 52 -6.43 -0.20 -8.67
C SER A 52 -5.89 -0.68 -7.33
N GLN A 53 -5.49 -1.94 -7.26
CA GLN A 53 -4.92 -2.55 -6.04
C GLN A 53 -3.54 -1.97 -5.67
N THR A 54 -3.07 -2.30 -4.45
CA THR A 54 -1.70 -1.99 -4.01
C THR A 54 -0.67 -2.77 -4.82
N GLY A 55 0.51 -2.16 -5.03
CA GLY A 55 1.60 -2.83 -5.77
C GLY A 55 1.44 -2.86 -7.30
N THR A 56 0.48 -2.10 -7.85
CA THR A 56 0.25 -2.00 -9.31
C THR A 56 1.06 -0.89 -9.99
N GLY A 57 1.94 -0.19 -9.25
CA GLY A 57 2.73 0.91 -9.78
C GLY A 57 2.02 2.26 -9.79
N LYS A 58 1.09 2.49 -8.84
CA LYS A 58 0.37 3.77 -8.69
C LYS A 58 1.28 4.95 -8.49
N THR A 59 2.33 4.81 -7.66
CA THR A 59 3.27 5.89 -7.38
C THR A 59 3.93 6.43 -8.64
N ALA A 60 4.35 5.56 -9.56
CA ALA A 60 4.86 6.00 -10.86
C ALA A 60 3.76 6.57 -11.75
N ALA A 61 2.53 6.05 -11.65
CA ALA A 61 1.40 6.51 -12.47
C ALA A 61 1.04 7.98 -12.22
N TYR A 62 1.08 8.45 -10.96
CA TYR A 62 0.91 9.89 -10.68
C TYR A 62 2.23 10.63 -10.59
N GLY A 63 3.29 10.00 -10.13
CA GLY A 63 4.58 10.65 -9.85
C GLY A 63 5.29 11.12 -11.12
N LEU A 64 5.37 10.30 -12.15
CA LEU A 64 6.04 10.65 -13.41
C LEU A 64 5.41 11.90 -14.07
N PRO A 65 4.07 11.98 -14.26
CA PRO A 65 3.46 13.20 -14.81
C PRO A 65 3.63 14.44 -13.93
N ILE A 66 3.51 14.30 -12.60
CA ILE A 66 3.71 15.42 -11.67
C ILE A 66 5.14 15.94 -11.76
N LEU A 67 6.14 15.05 -11.72
CA LEU A 67 7.54 15.43 -11.84
C LEU A 67 7.85 16.06 -13.20
N GLN A 68 7.22 15.58 -14.29
CA GLN A 68 7.38 16.17 -15.61
C GLN A 68 6.84 17.61 -15.69
N THR A 69 5.70 17.85 -15.04
CA THR A 69 4.95 19.10 -15.16
C THR A 69 5.45 20.21 -14.23
N LEU A 70 6.00 19.84 -13.06
CA LEU A 70 6.49 20.81 -12.08
C LEU A 70 7.90 21.29 -12.39
N GLU A 71 8.19 22.53 -11.99
CA GLU A 71 9.52 23.11 -12.01
C GLU A 71 9.95 23.52 -10.59
N PRO A 72 11.26 23.42 -10.25
CA PRO A 72 11.75 23.79 -8.93
C PRO A 72 11.45 25.26 -8.60
N ALA A 73 10.60 25.48 -7.60
CA ALA A 73 10.20 26.85 -7.20
C ALA A 73 10.94 27.34 -5.93
N ARG A 74 11.58 26.45 -5.16
CA ARG A 74 12.32 26.75 -3.93
C ARG A 74 11.54 27.60 -2.93
N GLY A 75 10.25 27.38 -2.83
CA GLY A 75 9.40 28.16 -1.91
C GLY A 75 8.05 27.50 -1.66
N PRO A 76 7.04 27.78 -2.49
CA PRO A 76 5.71 27.24 -2.27
C PRO A 76 5.64 25.74 -2.60
N ILE A 77 4.86 25.01 -1.79
CA ILE A 77 4.54 23.62 -2.05
C ILE A 77 3.62 23.56 -3.28
N GLN A 78 4.03 22.81 -4.29
CA GLN A 78 3.31 22.68 -5.56
C GLN A 78 2.50 21.40 -5.66
N ALA A 79 2.92 20.33 -4.94
CA ALA A 79 2.17 19.09 -4.87
C ALA A 79 2.18 18.51 -3.44
N ILE A 80 1.05 17.92 -3.06
CA ILE A 80 0.92 17.16 -1.83
C ILE A 80 0.34 15.79 -2.12
N ILE A 81 0.99 14.77 -1.60
CA ILE A 81 0.56 13.37 -1.68
C ILE A 81 0.23 12.90 -0.27
N LEU A 82 -1.03 12.58 -0.02
CA LEU A 82 -1.48 12.03 1.25
C LEU A 82 -1.54 10.51 1.16
N VAL A 83 -0.99 9.87 2.17
CA VAL A 83 -0.92 8.40 2.31
C VAL A 83 -1.28 7.99 3.73
N PRO A 84 -1.87 6.80 3.96
CA PRO A 84 -2.37 6.41 5.28
C PRO A 84 -1.28 6.17 6.31
N THR A 85 -0.09 5.73 5.89
CA THR A 85 0.95 5.31 6.83
C THR A 85 2.28 6.00 6.56
N ARG A 86 3.11 6.03 7.58
CA ARG A 86 4.45 6.57 7.56
C ARG A 86 5.35 5.84 6.57
N GLU A 87 5.25 4.52 6.54
CA GLU A 87 6.02 3.67 5.66
C GLU A 87 5.73 3.99 4.20
N LEU A 88 4.44 4.16 3.86
CA LEU A 88 4.03 4.59 2.52
C LEU A 88 4.54 6.01 2.19
N ALA A 89 4.56 6.92 3.18
CA ALA A 89 5.11 8.26 2.95
C ALA A 89 6.60 8.23 2.60
N LEU A 90 7.37 7.41 3.30
CA LEU A 90 8.78 7.22 3.01
C LEU A 90 9.00 6.55 1.64
N GLN A 91 8.27 5.48 1.36
CA GLN A 91 8.38 4.75 0.09
C GLN A 91 8.02 5.63 -1.12
N ALA A 92 6.89 6.31 -1.06
CA ALA A 92 6.47 7.19 -2.14
C ALA A 92 7.46 8.35 -2.34
N ALA A 93 7.98 8.93 -1.25
CA ALA A 93 9.00 9.98 -1.36
C ALA A 93 10.31 9.44 -1.97
N GLU A 94 10.79 8.27 -1.56
CA GLU A 94 11.98 7.61 -2.11
C GLU A 94 11.78 7.25 -3.59
N GLU A 95 10.60 6.76 -3.95
CA GLU A 95 10.27 6.44 -5.33
C GLU A 95 10.26 7.69 -6.21
N LEU A 96 9.61 8.77 -5.78
CA LEU A 96 9.62 10.05 -6.48
C LEU A 96 11.05 10.61 -6.62
N LEU A 97 11.85 10.56 -5.54
CA LEU A 97 13.26 10.99 -5.58
C LEU A 97 14.09 10.19 -6.60
N SER A 98 13.79 8.91 -6.78
CA SER A 98 14.49 8.07 -7.75
C SER A 98 14.25 8.46 -9.21
N TYR A 99 13.11 9.08 -9.53
CA TYR A 99 12.79 9.65 -10.85
C TYR A 99 13.23 11.09 -11.01
N ASN A 100 13.54 11.79 -9.91
CA ASN A 100 13.76 13.24 -9.84
C ASN A 100 15.23 13.67 -10.13
N ARG A 101 16.07 12.81 -10.70
CA ARG A 101 17.53 13.03 -10.80
C ARG A 101 17.90 14.33 -11.53
N GLU A 102 17.21 14.66 -12.61
CA GLU A 102 17.50 15.83 -13.43
C GLU A 102 16.67 17.05 -13.05
N LYS A 103 15.39 16.87 -12.69
CA LYS A 103 14.48 17.97 -12.31
C LYS A 103 14.91 18.68 -11.02
N ARG A 104 15.50 17.96 -10.06
CA ARG A 104 15.98 18.49 -8.78
C ARG A 104 14.90 19.22 -7.96
N LEU A 105 13.65 18.77 -8.06
CA LEU A 105 12.58 19.20 -7.17
C LEU A 105 12.90 18.84 -5.73
N SER A 106 12.55 19.70 -4.78
CA SER A 106 12.70 19.40 -3.35
C SER A 106 11.52 18.55 -2.87
N ILE A 107 11.77 17.29 -2.52
CA ILE A 107 10.76 16.32 -2.10
C ILE A 107 11.03 15.89 -0.67
N THR A 108 10.00 15.88 0.19
CA THR A 108 10.16 15.44 1.58
C THR A 108 8.96 14.65 2.08
N ALA A 109 9.24 13.69 2.97
CA ALA A 109 8.22 12.96 3.71
C ALA A 109 7.92 13.67 5.04
N ILE A 110 6.61 13.84 5.35
CA ILE A 110 6.07 14.48 6.55
C ILE A 110 5.09 13.51 7.23
N TYR A 111 5.49 12.98 8.39
CA TYR A 111 4.70 11.95 9.06
C TYR A 111 4.86 11.99 10.59
N GLY A 112 3.93 11.40 11.31
CA GLY A 112 3.91 11.32 12.76
C GLY A 112 5.03 10.43 13.33
N GLY A 113 5.52 10.73 14.56
CA GLY A 113 6.56 9.98 15.27
C GLY A 113 8.00 10.29 14.87
N ALA A 114 8.23 11.11 13.82
CA ALA A 114 9.53 11.73 13.58
C ALA A 114 9.64 13.07 14.33
N ALA A 115 10.88 13.52 14.58
CA ALA A 115 11.14 14.76 15.28
C ALA A 115 10.56 15.96 14.50
N MET A 116 9.68 16.74 15.16
CA MET A 116 9.06 17.93 14.60
C MET A 116 10.12 18.95 14.13
N SER A 117 11.17 19.14 14.90
CA SER A 117 12.27 20.09 14.61
C SER A 117 12.98 19.81 13.28
N GLU A 118 13.12 18.54 12.93
CA GLU A 118 13.72 18.16 11.65
C GLU A 118 12.81 18.49 10.47
N GLN A 119 11.51 18.20 10.60
CA GLN A 119 10.51 18.52 9.57
C GLN A 119 10.40 20.03 9.39
N LEU A 120 10.37 20.82 10.47
CA LEU A 120 10.37 22.27 10.41
C LEU A 120 11.58 22.81 9.65
N ARG A 121 12.78 22.27 9.94
CA ARG A 121 14.01 22.66 9.27
C ARG A 121 14.02 22.34 7.78
N ARG A 122 13.39 21.23 7.38
CA ARG A 122 13.22 20.87 5.95
C ARG A 122 12.22 21.83 5.27
N LEU A 123 11.06 22.05 5.87
CA LEU A 123 10.03 22.96 5.34
C LEU A 123 10.57 24.39 5.17
N ALA A 124 11.36 24.90 6.12
CA ALA A 124 11.97 26.23 6.05
C ALA A 124 12.97 26.41 4.89
N LYS A 125 13.51 25.32 4.31
CA LYS A 125 14.39 25.39 3.14
C LYS A 125 13.64 25.53 1.80
N GLY A 126 12.31 25.42 1.83
CA GLY A 126 11.47 25.37 0.65
C GLY A 126 11.36 23.95 0.08
N ILE A 127 10.13 23.47 -0.04
CA ILE A 127 9.79 22.13 -0.53
C ILE A 127 8.81 22.26 -1.67
N ASP A 128 9.08 21.58 -2.78
CA ASP A 128 8.18 21.54 -3.94
C ASP A 128 7.08 20.48 -3.78
N ILE A 129 7.44 19.31 -3.26
CA ILE A 129 6.53 18.17 -3.10
C ILE A 129 6.59 17.62 -1.69
N VAL A 130 5.44 17.54 -1.05
CA VAL A 130 5.27 16.88 0.26
C VAL A 130 4.57 15.56 0.07
N VAL A 131 5.12 14.49 0.64
CA VAL A 131 4.44 13.21 0.82
C VAL A 131 4.17 13.03 2.30
N GLY A 132 2.91 12.90 2.72
CA GLY A 132 2.64 12.94 4.16
C GLY A 132 1.44 12.12 4.63
N THR A 133 1.45 11.85 5.93
CA THR A 133 0.27 11.30 6.62
C THR A 133 -0.64 12.43 7.08
N PRO A 134 -1.99 12.28 6.96
CA PRO A 134 -2.94 13.37 7.19
C PRO A 134 -2.74 14.10 8.50
N GLY A 135 -2.73 13.42 9.65
CA GLY A 135 -2.65 14.06 10.95
C GLY A 135 -1.39 14.91 11.16
N ARG A 136 -0.20 14.52 10.64
CA ARG A 136 1.02 15.32 10.76
C ARG A 136 1.04 16.50 9.77
N VAL A 137 0.52 16.31 8.58
CA VAL A 137 0.33 17.41 7.61
C VAL A 137 -0.57 18.47 8.21
N LEU A 138 -1.70 18.07 8.78
CA LEU A 138 -2.65 18.96 9.42
C LEU A 138 -2.06 19.70 10.63
N ASP A 139 -1.24 19.02 11.46
CA ASP A 139 -0.50 19.67 12.55
C ASP A 139 0.41 20.78 12.03
N HIS A 140 1.13 20.59 10.93
CA HIS A 140 1.93 21.64 10.30
C HIS A 140 1.09 22.78 9.73
N ILE A 141 -0.07 22.49 9.12
CA ILE A 141 -0.99 23.52 8.60
C ILE A 141 -1.51 24.37 9.76
N ARG A 142 -2.03 23.77 10.82
CA ARG A 142 -2.56 24.46 12.00
C ARG A 142 -1.51 25.30 12.74
N ARG A 143 -0.24 24.90 12.67
CA ARG A 143 0.90 25.69 13.18
C ARG A 143 1.35 26.79 12.24
N GLY A 144 0.80 26.89 11.05
CA GLY A 144 1.23 27.85 10.03
C GLY A 144 2.61 27.59 9.44
N THR A 145 3.18 26.41 9.67
CA THR A 145 4.51 26.01 9.18
C THR A 145 4.46 25.34 7.80
N MET A 146 3.28 25.06 7.31
CA MET A 146 3.01 24.53 5.97
C MET A 146 1.83 25.31 5.35
N LYS A 147 2.04 25.82 4.14
CA LYS A 147 1.03 26.56 3.36
C LYS A 147 0.76 25.83 2.06
N LEU A 148 -0.51 25.61 1.74
CA LEU A 148 -0.94 24.81 0.59
C LEU A 148 -1.67 25.62 -0.49
N GLU A 149 -1.68 26.94 -0.40
CA GLU A 149 -2.41 27.83 -1.33
C GLU A 149 -1.89 27.73 -2.79
N ASN A 150 -0.65 27.26 -2.97
CA ASN A 150 -0.03 27.13 -4.29
C ASN A 150 0.00 25.66 -4.79
N VAL A 151 -0.71 24.76 -4.12
CA VAL A 151 -0.78 23.36 -4.50
C VAL A 151 -1.53 23.23 -5.82
N ARG A 152 -0.86 22.67 -6.82
CA ARG A 152 -1.40 22.36 -8.15
C ARG A 152 -1.90 20.91 -8.23
N TYR A 153 -1.29 20.01 -7.47
CA TYR A 153 -1.66 18.60 -7.42
C TYR A 153 -1.86 18.15 -5.99
N LEU A 154 -3.04 17.63 -5.70
CA LEU A 154 -3.35 16.92 -4.47
C LEU A 154 -3.63 15.46 -4.80
N VAL A 155 -2.79 14.57 -4.29
CA VAL A 155 -2.95 13.12 -4.48
C VAL A 155 -3.42 12.49 -3.17
N LEU A 156 -4.45 11.66 -3.26
CA LEU A 156 -4.88 10.77 -2.19
C LEU A 156 -4.53 9.35 -2.63
N ASP A 157 -3.49 8.76 -2.07
CA ASP A 157 -3.10 7.37 -2.38
C ASP A 157 -3.52 6.43 -1.24
N GLU A 158 -4.07 5.28 -1.58
CA GLU A 158 -4.76 4.38 -0.67
C GLU A 158 -5.87 5.11 0.12
N ALA A 159 -6.74 5.84 -0.59
CA ALA A 159 -7.76 6.67 0.01
C ALA A 159 -8.74 5.88 0.88
N ASP A 160 -9.15 4.68 0.48
CA ASP A 160 -9.96 3.75 1.26
C ASP A 160 -9.30 3.43 2.61
N GLU A 161 -8.00 3.19 2.64
CA GLU A 161 -7.26 2.93 3.88
C GLU A 161 -7.20 4.16 4.79
N MET A 162 -7.00 5.35 4.24
CA MET A 162 -7.07 6.59 5.05
C MET A 162 -8.43 6.75 5.73
N LEU A 163 -9.52 6.41 5.02
CA LEU A 163 -10.86 6.46 5.60
C LEU A 163 -11.08 5.39 6.68
N ASN A 164 -10.60 4.17 6.44
CA ASN A 164 -10.68 3.08 7.41
C ASN A 164 -9.88 3.37 8.69
N MET A 165 -8.82 4.15 8.59
CA MET A 165 -8.03 4.62 9.72
C MET A 165 -8.62 5.86 10.43
N GLY A 166 -9.73 6.41 9.94
CA GLY A 166 -10.42 7.54 10.56
C GLY A 166 -9.86 8.91 10.17
N PHE A 167 -9.09 9.02 9.09
CA PHE A 167 -8.51 10.30 8.64
C PHE A 167 -9.43 11.12 7.72
N VAL A 168 -10.75 10.82 7.70
CA VAL A 168 -11.70 11.52 6.79
C VAL A 168 -11.67 13.01 7.01
N GLU A 169 -11.90 13.42 8.26
CA GLU A 169 -11.98 14.83 8.67
C GLU A 169 -10.64 15.53 8.45
N ASP A 170 -9.52 14.86 8.74
CA ASP A 170 -8.20 15.42 8.51
C ASP A 170 -7.93 15.67 7.02
N VAL A 171 -8.33 14.72 6.15
CA VAL A 171 -8.19 14.85 4.70
C VAL A 171 -9.07 16.00 4.19
N GLU A 172 -10.33 16.09 4.61
CA GLU A 172 -11.24 17.16 4.22
C GLU A 172 -10.70 18.53 4.65
N GLU A 173 -10.20 18.66 5.89
CA GLU A 173 -9.59 19.90 6.37
C GLU A 173 -8.34 20.27 5.56
N ILE A 174 -7.46 19.32 5.24
CA ILE A 174 -6.29 19.57 4.38
C ILE A 174 -6.75 20.07 3.00
N MET A 175 -7.75 19.42 2.40
CA MET A 175 -8.27 19.81 1.09
C MET A 175 -8.81 21.22 1.10
N SER A 176 -9.44 21.67 2.19
CA SER A 176 -9.96 23.06 2.32
C SER A 176 -8.87 24.13 2.36
N HIS A 177 -7.63 23.76 2.71
CA HIS A 177 -6.49 24.67 2.72
C HIS A 177 -5.71 24.74 1.39
N THR A 178 -6.08 23.92 0.41
CA THR A 178 -5.43 23.94 -0.91
C THR A 178 -6.15 24.87 -1.89
N SER A 179 -5.45 25.31 -2.94
CA SER A 179 -6.04 26.13 -4.00
C SER A 179 -7.28 25.48 -4.62
N ASP A 180 -8.26 26.28 -4.94
CA ASP A 180 -9.44 25.84 -5.68
C ASP A 180 -9.11 25.38 -7.11
N GLU A 181 -8.03 25.86 -7.69
CA GLU A 181 -7.56 25.46 -9.03
C GLU A 181 -6.71 24.19 -9.03
N ARG A 182 -6.50 23.58 -7.84
CA ARG A 182 -5.75 22.33 -7.74
C ARG A 182 -6.41 21.22 -8.55
N ARG A 183 -5.61 20.29 -8.98
CA ARG A 183 -6.04 19.01 -9.55
C ARG A 183 -6.01 17.93 -8.48
N VAL A 184 -7.11 17.18 -8.33
CA VAL A 184 -7.22 16.09 -7.34
C VAL A 184 -7.06 14.75 -8.04
N LEU A 185 -6.17 13.92 -7.52
CA LEU A 185 -5.90 12.58 -8.02
C LEU A 185 -6.17 11.59 -6.87
N LEU A 186 -7.23 10.81 -6.99
CA LEU A 186 -7.65 9.86 -5.98
C LEU A 186 -7.34 8.44 -6.43
N PHE A 187 -6.45 7.76 -5.72
CA PHE A 187 -6.11 6.35 -5.94
C PHE A 187 -6.66 5.51 -4.79
N SER A 188 -7.43 4.48 -5.14
CA SER A 188 -8.08 3.60 -4.17
C SER A 188 -8.24 2.19 -4.74
N ALA A 189 -8.18 1.17 -3.89
CA ALA A 189 -8.52 -0.19 -4.31
C ALA A 189 -10.03 -0.39 -4.34
N THR A 190 -10.75 0.22 -3.41
CA THR A 190 -12.20 0.13 -3.26
C THR A 190 -12.87 1.50 -3.36
N MET A 191 -14.18 1.51 -3.58
CA MET A 191 -14.98 2.73 -3.71
C MET A 191 -16.15 2.72 -2.72
N PRO A 192 -15.88 2.75 -1.39
CA PRO A 192 -16.94 2.83 -0.41
C PRO A 192 -17.69 4.16 -0.53
N GLU A 193 -18.91 4.22 0.01
CA GLU A 193 -19.79 5.40 -0.11
C GLU A 193 -19.13 6.70 0.38
N ARG A 194 -18.26 6.60 1.39
CA ARG A 194 -17.50 7.75 1.92
C ARG A 194 -16.53 8.34 0.87
N ILE A 195 -15.82 7.51 0.10
CA ILE A 195 -14.95 7.95 -1.00
C ILE A 195 -15.78 8.63 -2.09
N ILE A 196 -16.93 8.03 -2.44
CA ILE A 196 -17.84 8.61 -3.43
C ILE A 196 -18.33 9.98 -2.97
N ARG A 197 -18.63 10.13 -1.68
CA ARG A 197 -19.05 11.43 -1.10
C ARG A 197 -17.93 12.45 -1.16
N LEU A 198 -16.71 12.08 -0.71
CA LEU A 198 -15.54 12.95 -0.76
C LEU A 198 -15.26 13.42 -2.20
N SER A 199 -15.30 12.51 -3.18
CA SER A 199 -15.08 12.87 -4.58
C SER A 199 -16.15 13.85 -5.10
N LYS A 200 -17.41 13.66 -4.78
CA LYS A 200 -18.49 14.58 -5.19
C LYS A 200 -18.37 15.98 -4.58
N THR A 201 -17.79 16.07 -3.37
CA THR A 201 -17.66 17.34 -2.66
C THR A 201 -16.44 18.14 -3.09
N TYR A 202 -15.32 17.46 -3.34
CA TYR A 202 -14.02 18.12 -3.48
C TYR A 202 -13.36 17.97 -4.87
N MET A 203 -13.90 17.14 -5.76
CA MET A 203 -13.34 16.89 -7.09
C MET A 203 -14.23 17.49 -8.18
N ARG A 204 -13.61 17.86 -9.32
CA ARG A 204 -14.26 18.52 -10.45
C ARG A 204 -14.06 17.72 -11.72
N ASP A 205 -15.08 17.68 -12.58
CA ASP A 205 -15.05 17.01 -13.89
C ASP A 205 -14.33 15.66 -13.82
N THR A 206 -14.68 14.90 -12.79
CA THR A 206 -13.94 13.68 -12.40
C THR A 206 -14.07 12.59 -13.46
N GLU A 207 -12.95 12.12 -13.97
CA GLU A 207 -12.88 10.92 -14.80
C GLU A 207 -12.50 9.70 -13.96
N ILE A 208 -13.24 8.60 -14.13
CA ILE A 208 -13.00 7.37 -13.40
C ILE A 208 -12.22 6.41 -14.31
N VAL A 209 -11.00 6.11 -13.90
CA VAL A 209 -10.14 5.12 -14.54
C VAL A 209 -10.18 3.85 -13.72
N ARG A 210 -10.65 2.78 -14.33
CA ARG A 210 -10.69 1.46 -13.71
C ARG A 210 -9.77 0.52 -14.46
N VAL A 211 -8.86 -0.10 -13.73
CA VAL A 211 -8.19 -1.28 -14.23
C VAL A 211 -9.15 -2.43 -14.02
N GLU A 212 -9.73 -2.94 -15.12
CA GLU A 212 -10.51 -4.16 -15.04
C GLU A 212 -9.61 -5.26 -14.46
N HIS A 213 -9.98 -5.73 -13.31
CA HIS A 213 -9.34 -6.88 -12.71
C HIS A 213 -9.68 -8.12 -13.57
N LYS A 214 -8.81 -8.46 -14.50
CA LYS A 214 -8.56 -9.88 -14.70
C LYS A 214 -8.00 -10.32 -13.35
N GLN A 215 -8.56 -11.35 -12.76
CA GLN A 215 -8.25 -11.94 -11.45
C GLN A 215 -6.75 -12.27 -11.29
N ILE A 216 -5.86 -11.26 -11.42
CA ILE A 216 -4.40 -11.45 -11.45
C ILE A 216 -3.88 -12.01 -10.12
N THR A 217 -4.55 -11.69 -9.01
CA THR A 217 -4.21 -12.27 -7.71
C THR A 217 -4.70 -13.71 -7.55
N ALA A 218 -5.76 -14.12 -8.26
CA ALA A 218 -6.26 -15.49 -8.21
C ALA A 218 -5.38 -16.45 -9.02
N ASP A 219 -4.77 -15.98 -10.12
CA ASP A 219 -3.98 -16.83 -11.01
C ASP A 219 -2.55 -17.11 -10.47
N LEU A 220 -2.01 -16.24 -9.61
CA LEU A 220 -0.66 -16.38 -9.04
C LEU A 220 -0.64 -16.72 -7.54
N THR A 221 -1.80 -16.62 -6.85
CA THR A 221 -1.90 -16.94 -5.43
C THR A 221 -2.84 -18.12 -5.24
N GLU A 222 -2.28 -19.24 -4.85
CA GLU A 222 -3.07 -20.37 -4.39
C GLU A 222 -3.78 -20.00 -3.09
N GLN A 223 -5.10 -20.14 -3.06
CA GLN A 223 -5.92 -19.79 -1.90
C GLN A 223 -6.54 -21.04 -1.31
N ILE A 224 -6.10 -21.38 -0.11
CA ILE A 224 -6.53 -22.59 0.60
C ILE A 224 -6.98 -22.28 2.03
N TYR A 225 -7.83 -23.12 2.59
CA TYR A 225 -8.17 -23.03 3.99
C TYR A 225 -8.06 -24.39 4.68
N PHE A 226 -7.71 -24.35 5.95
CA PHE A 226 -7.72 -25.49 6.84
C PHE A 226 -8.81 -25.31 7.90
N GLU A 227 -9.60 -26.35 8.11
CA GLU A 227 -10.53 -26.40 9.24
C GLU A 227 -9.77 -26.76 10.51
N VAL A 228 -9.65 -25.79 11.44
CA VAL A 228 -8.81 -25.93 12.63
C VAL A 228 -9.53 -25.34 13.84
N ARG A 229 -9.63 -26.11 14.93
CA ARG A 229 -10.14 -25.59 16.20
C ARG A 229 -9.16 -24.55 16.77
N GLU A 230 -9.66 -23.56 17.50
CA GLU A 230 -8.82 -22.50 18.09
C GLU A 230 -7.63 -23.05 18.90
N ALA A 231 -7.86 -24.12 19.68
CA ALA A 231 -6.81 -24.75 20.49
C ALA A 231 -5.69 -25.39 19.66
N ASP A 232 -5.99 -25.81 18.44
CA ASP A 232 -5.08 -26.55 17.56
C ASP A 232 -4.38 -25.67 16.52
N LYS A 233 -4.76 -24.36 16.41
CA LYS A 233 -4.23 -23.45 15.38
C LYS A 233 -2.71 -23.31 15.42
N PHE A 234 -2.12 -23.28 16.60
CA PHE A 234 -0.67 -23.11 16.71
C PHE A 234 0.10 -24.37 16.26
N ASP A 235 -0.42 -25.54 16.57
CA ASP A 235 0.16 -26.80 16.11
C ASP A 235 0.02 -26.93 14.58
N ALA A 236 -1.16 -26.59 14.05
CA ALA A 236 -1.37 -26.52 12.60
C ALA A 236 -0.39 -25.54 11.92
N LEU A 237 -0.17 -24.36 12.50
CA LEU A 237 0.76 -23.37 12.01
C LEU A 237 2.19 -23.90 11.91
N THR A 238 2.68 -24.54 12.98
CA THR A 238 4.05 -25.07 12.99
C THR A 238 4.24 -26.19 11.98
N ARG A 239 3.25 -27.09 11.83
CA ARG A 239 3.30 -28.15 10.79
C ARG A 239 3.40 -27.57 9.38
N ILE A 240 2.64 -26.50 9.07
CA ILE A 240 2.69 -25.85 7.77
C ILE A 240 4.07 -25.22 7.53
N ILE A 241 4.63 -24.57 8.54
CA ILE A 241 5.96 -23.96 8.42
C ILE A 241 7.04 -25.04 8.23
N ASP A 242 6.94 -26.15 8.93
CA ASP A 242 7.95 -27.21 8.93
C ASP A 242 8.01 -28.00 7.61
N VAL A 243 6.87 -28.12 6.89
CA VAL A 243 6.86 -28.77 5.55
C VAL A 243 7.28 -27.85 4.42
N GLU A 244 7.46 -26.54 4.68
CA GLU A 244 7.82 -25.53 3.68
C GLU A 244 9.27 -25.07 3.86
N PRO A 245 10.24 -25.67 3.17
CA PRO A 245 11.67 -25.41 3.39
C PRO A 245 12.09 -23.96 3.17
N GLU A 246 11.37 -23.24 2.30
CA GLU A 246 11.65 -21.84 1.98
C GLU A 246 10.56 -20.91 2.53
N PHE A 247 9.98 -21.23 3.69
CA PHE A 247 8.93 -20.41 4.27
C PHE A 247 9.44 -18.97 4.51
N TYR A 248 8.81 -18.02 3.85
CA TYR A 248 9.02 -16.59 4.04
C TYR A 248 7.67 -15.90 3.99
N GLY A 249 7.11 -15.56 5.15
CA GLY A 249 5.70 -15.20 5.21
C GLY A 249 5.29 -14.28 6.33
N ILE A 250 4.06 -13.77 6.18
CA ILE A 250 3.36 -12.99 7.21
C ILE A 250 2.20 -13.82 7.75
N ILE A 251 2.08 -13.83 9.08
CA ILE A 251 0.99 -14.43 9.83
C ILE A 251 0.12 -13.30 10.39
N PHE A 252 -1.11 -13.22 9.95
CA PHE A 252 -2.06 -12.20 10.40
C PHE A 252 -2.85 -12.68 11.61
N ALA A 253 -2.64 -12.00 12.75
CA ALA A 253 -3.39 -12.20 13.98
C ALA A 253 -4.44 -11.11 14.17
N ARG A 254 -5.58 -11.47 14.79
CA ARG A 254 -6.70 -10.54 14.99
C ARG A 254 -6.39 -9.42 15.99
N THR A 255 -5.63 -9.72 17.04
CA THR A 255 -5.33 -8.81 18.15
C THR A 255 -3.84 -8.68 18.39
N LYS A 256 -3.42 -7.59 19.03
CA LYS A 256 -2.04 -7.37 19.47
C LYS A 256 -1.56 -8.49 20.40
N ILE A 257 -2.39 -8.85 21.39
CA ILE A 257 -2.08 -9.93 22.35
C ILE A 257 -1.89 -11.27 21.62
N GLY A 258 -2.81 -11.61 20.70
CA GLY A 258 -2.67 -12.84 19.91
C GLY A 258 -1.44 -12.83 19.00
N ALA A 259 -1.04 -11.66 18.49
CA ALA A 259 0.21 -11.55 17.72
C ALA A 259 1.44 -11.77 18.60
N ASP A 260 1.50 -11.17 19.79
CA ASP A 260 2.58 -11.35 20.76
C ASP A 260 2.70 -12.81 21.23
N GLU A 261 1.59 -13.43 21.57
CA GLU A 261 1.54 -14.84 22.01
C GLU A 261 2.03 -15.77 20.89
N THR A 262 1.55 -15.58 19.67
CA THR A 262 1.94 -16.41 18.52
C THR A 262 3.42 -16.25 18.21
N ALA A 263 3.95 -15.03 18.16
CA ALA A 263 5.36 -14.77 17.91
C ALA A 263 6.25 -15.32 19.02
N SER A 264 5.86 -15.15 20.29
CA SER A 264 6.59 -15.68 21.45
C SER A 264 6.67 -17.21 21.43
N ARG A 265 5.56 -17.87 21.10
CA ARG A 265 5.52 -19.33 21.00
C ARG A 265 6.37 -19.86 19.83
N LEU A 266 6.38 -19.15 18.69
CA LEU A 266 7.24 -19.48 17.55
C LEU A 266 8.71 -19.35 17.93
N THR A 267 9.09 -18.22 18.53
CA THR A 267 10.48 -17.98 18.99
C THR A 267 10.93 -19.01 20.03
N ALA A 268 10.06 -19.36 20.96
CA ALA A 268 10.34 -20.39 21.96
C ALA A 268 10.57 -21.79 21.34
N ARG A 269 10.02 -22.05 20.15
CA ARG A 269 10.28 -23.28 19.36
C ARG A 269 11.46 -23.15 18.39
N GLY A 270 12.17 -22.03 18.40
CA GLY A 270 13.37 -21.83 17.58
C GLY A 270 13.14 -21.22 16.21
N TYR A 271 11.90 -20.82 15.88
CA TYR A 271 11.65 -20.12 14.60
C TYR A 271 12.17 -18.68 14.64
N ALA A 272 12.68 -18.21 13.51
CA ALA A 272 13.14 -16.85 13.33
C ALA A 272 11.94 -15.90 13.07
N ALA A 273 11.19 -15.61 14.14
CA ALA A 273 9.95 -14.84 14.11
C ALA A 273 10.08 -13.53 14.89
N GLU A 274 9.42 -12.48 14.40
CA GLU A 274 9.24 -11.19 15.10
C GLU A 274 7.77 -10.76 15.02
N VAL A 275 7.36 -9.89 15.95
CA VAL A 275 5.98 -9.39 16.01
C VAL A 275 5.90 -7.93 15.58
N LEU A 276 4.79 -7.56 14.94
CA LEU A 276 4.53 -6.19 14.51
C LEU A 276 3.08 -5.79 14.77
N HIS A 277 2.88 -4.88 15.73
CA HIS A 277 1.57 -4.31 16.07
C HIS A 277 1.70 -2.85 16.52
N GLY A 278 0.56 -2.20 16.82
CA GLY A 278 0.54 -0.76 17.08
C GLY A 278 1.34 -0.28 18.29
N ASP A 279 1.67 -1.17 19.25
CA ASP A 279 2.43 -0.80 20.45
C ASP A 279 3.96 -0.94 20.26
N VAL A 280 4.40 -1.49 19.12
CA VAL A 280 5.82 -1.56 18.77
C VAL A 280 6.32 -0.15 18.43
N SER A 281 7.38 0.29 19.12
CA SER A 281 7.96 1.60 18.87
C SER A 281 8.49 1.72 17.44
N GLN A 282 8.52 2.95 16.91
CA GLN A 282 8.95 3.16 15.53
C GLN A 282 10.36 2.65 15.24
N ALA A 283 11.28 2.90 16.13
CA ALA A 283 12.66 2.42 15.97
C ALA A 283 12.74 0.89 15.93
N GLN A 284 11.95 0.21 16.76
CA GLN A 284 11.84 -1.24 16.73
C GLN A 284 11.18 -1.74 15.45
N ARG A 285 10.09 -1.08 15.01
CA ARG A 285 9.39 -1.40 13.78
C ARG A 285 10.33 -1.36 12.57
N GLU A 286 11.11 -0.29 12.42
CA GLU A 286 12.09 -0.15 11.33
C GLU A 286 13.16 -1.24 11.38
N LYS A 287 13.63 -1.58 12.59
CA LYS A 287 14.59 -2.66 12.82
C LYS A 287 14.02 -4.02 12.42
N ILE A 288 12.79 -4.32 12.81
CA ILE A 288 12.09 -5.58 12.49
C ILE A 288 11.91 -5.69 10.97
N LEU A 289 11.40 -4.65 10.33
CA LEU A 289 11.18 -4.64 8.88
C LEU A 289 12.47 -4.77 8.08
N ARG A 290 13.58 -4.20 8.59
CA ARG A 290 14.90 -4.41 7.99
C ARG A 290 15.34 -5.87 8.11
N LYS A 291 15.28 -6.45 9.31
CA LYS A 291 15.60 -7.87 9.54
C LYS A 291 14.78 -8.79 8.61
N PHE A 292 13.50 -8.48 8.41
CA PHE A 292 12.62 -9.25 7.57
C PHE A 292 13.01 -9.11 6.09
N ARG A 293 13.25 -7.90 5.59
CA ARG A 293 13.74 -7.67 4.22
C ARG A 293 15.09 -8.32 3.95
N ASP A 294 16.01 -8.27 4.92
CA ASP A 294 17.34 -8.90 4.84
C ASP A 294 17.28 -10.43 5.07
N ARG A 295 16.08 -10.99 5.25
CA ARG A 295 15.84 -12.41 5.53
C ARG A 295 16.58 -12.95 6.76
N THR A 296 16.95 -12.08 7.70
CA THR A 296 17.48 -12.48 9.02
C THR A 296 16.38 -13.12 9.88
N ILE A 297 15.14 -12.74 9.66
CA ILE A 297 13.94 -13.44 10.11
C ILE A 297 13.11 -13.78 8.88
N ASN A 298 12.40 -14.91 8.94
CA ASN A 298 11.55 -15.40 7.84
C ASN A 298 10.06 -15.39 8.18
N ILE A 299 9.70 -15.12 9.42
CA ILE A 299 8.31 -15.07 9.89
C ILE A 299 8.04 -13.72 10.53
N LEU A 300 7.01 -13.02 10.04
CA LEU A 300 6.49 -11.82 10.65
C LEU A 300 5.06 -12.08 11.13
N VAL A 301 4.80 -11.96 12.43
CA VAL A 301 3.46 -12.02 12.99
C VAL A 301 2.93 -10.60 13.13
N ALA A 302 1.80 -10.27 12.51
CA ALA A 302 1.32 -8.90 12.47
C ALA A 302 -0.19 -8.78 12.64
N THR A 303 -0.62 -7.61 13.10
CA THR A 303 -2.02 -7.18 12.99
C THR A 303 -2.25 -6.43 11.68
N ASP A 304 -3.49 -6.36 11.18
CA ASP A 304 -3.82 -5.64 9.94
C ASP A 304 -3.28 -4.22 9.92
N VAL A 305 -3.55 -3.45 10.97
CA VAL A 305 -3.12 -2.04 11.08
C VAL A 305 -1.61 -1.91 10.96
N ALA A 306 -0.86 -2.82 11.54
CA ALA A 306 0.59 -2.77 11.53
C ALA A 306 1.20 -3.29 10.23
N ALA A 307 0.52 -4.21 9.55
CA ALA A 307 0.96 -4.74 8.26
C ALA A 307 0.62 -3.83 7.08
N ARG A 308 -0.24 -2.82 7.28
CA ARG A 308 -0.55 -1.83 6.25
C ARG A 308 0.68 -0.98 5.92
N GLY A 309 0.86 -0.70 4.64
CA GLY A 309 1.99 0.10 4.17
C GLY A 309 3.36 -0.56 4.28
N ILE A 310 3.45 -1.82 4.70
CA ILE A 310 4.72 -2.53 4.68
C ILE A 310 5.03 -2.92 3.24
N ASP A 311 6.15 -2.39 2.72
CA ASP A 311 6.73 -2.89 1.49
C ASP A 311 7.52 -4.16 1.77
N VAL A 312 6.79 -5.25 1.79
CA VAL A 312 7.35 -6.59 1.79
C VAL A 312 6.67 -7.33 0.66
N GLY A 313 7.36 -7.39 -0.45
CA GLY A 313 6.96 -8.17 -1.62
C GLY A 313 7.63 -9.53 -1.66
N ASN A 314 7.15 -10.38 -2.56
CA ASN A 314 7.71 -11.71 -2.82
C ASN A 314 7.67 -12.66 -1.61
N LEU A 315 6.63 -12.54 -0.78
CA LEU A 315 6.36 -13.53 0.24
C LEU A 315 5.96 -14.86 -0.41
N THR A 316 6.46 -15.96 0.12
CA THR A 316 6.00 -17.28 -0.29
C THR A 316 4.62 -17.58 0.28
N HIS A 317 4.38 -17.14 1.52
CA HIS A 317 3.14 -17.45 2.24
C HIS A 317 2.53 -16.23 2.92
N VAL A 318 1.21 -16.19 2.91
CA VAL A 318 0.39 -15.34 3.78
C VAL A 318 -0.54 -16.25 4.58
N ILE A 319 -0.48 -16.18 5.90
CA ILE A 319 -1.33 -17.00 6.78
C ILE A 319 -2.32 -16.10 7.52
N ASN A 320 -3.59 -16.26 7.25
CA ASN A 320 -4.66 -15.70 8.07
C ASN A 320 -4.89 -16.64 9.27
N TYR A 321 -4.21 -16.39 10.39
CA TYR A 321 -4.35 -17.13 11.64
C TYR A 321 -5.76 -17.02 12.23
N SER A 322 -6.45 -15.95 11.86
CA SER A 322 -7.87 -15.73 12.11
C SER A 322 -8.53 -15.23 10.84
N LEU A 323 -9.77 -15.66 10.60
CA LEU A 323 -10.56 -15.18 9.46
C LEU A 323 -10.63 -13.64 9.48
N PRO A 324 -10.32 -12.95 8.37
CA PRO A 324 -10.50 -11.52 8.26
C PRO A 324 -11.94 -11.08 8.51
N GLN A 325 -12.13 -9.86 9.01
CA GLN A 325 -13.47 -9.34 9.32
C GLN A 325 -14.29 -9.01 8.07
N ASP A 326 -13.61 -8.67 6.99
CA ASP A 326 -14.20 -8.27 5.70
C ASP A 326 -13.35 -8.73 4.52
N SER A 327 -13.95 -8.71 3.34
CA SER A 327 -13.34 -9.12 2.07
C SER A 327 -12.18 -8.21 1.64
N GLU A 328 -12.23 -6.94 1.97
CA GLU A 328 -11.19 -5.97 1.65
C GLU A 328 -9.90 -6.29 2.41
N SER A 329 -10.00 -6.50 3.72
CA SER A 329 -8.88 -6.95 4.57
C SER A 329 -8.26 -8.25 4.05
N TYR A 330 -9.08 -9.20 3.62
CA TYR A 330 -8.61 -10.45 3.02
C TYR A 330 -7.76 -10.18 1.77
N VAL A 331 -8.28 -9.41 0.83
CA VAL A 331 -7.57 -9.07 -0.43
C VAL A 331 -6.26 -8.34 -0.15
N HIS A 332 -6.25 -7.39 0.79
CA HIS A 332 -5.05 -6.66 1.19
C HIS A 332 -3.99 -7.55 1.84
N ARG A 333 -4.42 -8.56 2.63
CA ARG A 333 -3.48 -9.52 3.22
C ARG A 333 -2.87 -10.42 2.17
N ILE A 334 -3.68 -11.10 1.35
CA ILE A 334 -3.18 -12.04 0.34
C ILE A 334 -2.39 -11.34 -0.75
N GLY A 335 -2.68 -10.07 -1.03
CA GLY A 335 -1.92 -9.25 -1.96
C GLY A 335 -0.46 -8.98 -1.53
N ARG A 336 0.04 -9.57 -0.42
CA ARG A 336 1.46 -9.55 -0.03
C ARG A 336 2.26 -10.69 -0.68
N THR A 337 1.59 -11.68 -1.24
CA THR A 337 2.18 -12.78 -2.01
C THR A 337 1.68 -12.78 -3.45
N GLY A 338 2.18 -13.64 -4.32
CA GLY A 338 1.76 -13.73 -5.72
C GLY A 338 2.10 -12.48 -6.56
N ARG A 339 3.22 -11.82 -6.29
CA ARG A 339 3.64 -10.60 -6.99
C ARG A 339 4.78 -10.84 -7.98
N ALA A 340 4.90 -9.95 -8.97
CA ALA A 340 6.00 -9.94 -9.95
C ALA A 340 6.17 -11.29 -10.69
N GLY A 341 5.07 -11.99 -10.99
CA GLY A 341 5.11 -13.26 -11.73
C GLY A 341 5.52 -14.48 -10.89
N LYS A 342 5.72 -14.32 -9.56
CA LYS A 342 6.01 -15.44 -8.66
C LYS A 342 4.73 -15.99 -8.06
N GLN A 343 4.64 -17.31 -7.96
CA GLN A 343 3.55 -17.99 -7.25
C GLN A 343 3.68 -17.78 -5.74
N GLY A 344 2.54 -17.74 -5.06
CA GLY A 344 2.46 -17.65 -3.62
C GLY A 344 1.24 -18.38 -3.07
N THR A 345 1.24 -18.68 -1.77
CA THR A 345 0.16 -19.39 -1.10
C THR A 345 -0.47 -18.54 -0.01
N ALA A 346 -1.78 -18.38 -0.07
CA ALA A 346 -2.59 -17.75 0.96
C ALA A 346 -3.37 -18.82 1.73
N ILE A 347 -3.07 -18.95 3.00
CA ILE A 347 -3.66 -19.96 3.89
C ILE A 347 -4.58 -19.28 4.89
N THR A 348 -5.78 -19.82 5.08
CA THR A 348 -6.72 -19.30 6.07
C THR A 348 -7.11 -20.40 7.06
N PHE A 349 -6.91 -20.15 8.35
CA PHE A 349 -7.46 -21.03 9.40
C PHE A 349 -8.90 -20.65 9.69
N VAL A 350 -9.76 -21.64 9.66
CA VAL A 350 -11.20 -21.49 9.85
C VAL A 350 -11.67 -22.43 10.94
N SER A 351 -12.17 -21.87 12.03
CA SER A 351 -12.84 -22.67 13.05
C SER A 351 -14.25 -23.07 12.61
N PRO A 352 -14.85 -24.12 13.19
CA PRO A 352 -16.21 -24.51 12.84
C PRO A 352 -17.26 -23.40 12.98
N SER A 353 -17.05 -22.46 13.90
CA SER A 353 -17.94 -21.30 14.09
C SER A 353 -17.76 -20.21 13.00
N GLU A 354 -16.65 -20.20 12.27
CA GLU A 354 -16.31 -19.18 11.26
C GLU A 354 -16.74 -19.57 9.83
N PHE A 355 -17.28 -20.77 9.58
CA PHE A 355 -17.70 -21.22 8.24
C PHE A 355 -18.67 -20.29 7.54
N ARG A 356 -19.60 -19.69 8.28
CA ARG A 356 -20.53 -18.72 7.69
C ARG A 356 -19.80 -17.48 7.18
N GLY A 357 -18.78 -17.03 7.94
CA GLY A 357 -17.91 -15.92 7.54
C GLY A 357 -17.10 -16.25 6.29
N LEU A 358 -16.50 -17.45 6.22
CA LEU A 358 -15.77 -17.91 5.05
C LEU A 358 -16.65 -17.94 3.79
N ASN A 359 -17.86 -18.49 3.89
CA ASN A 359 -18.79 -18.54 2.75
C ASN A 359 -19.21 -17.15 2.28
N ASN A 360 -19.41 -16.19 3.19
CA ASN A 360 -19.66 -14.81 2.84
C ASN A 360 -18.45 -14.19 2.13
N LEU A 361 -17.26 -14.39 2.67
CA LEU A 361 -16.01 -13.92 2.07
C LEU A 361 -15.85 -14.44 0.63
N MET A 362 -15.97 -15.75 0.41
CA MET A 362 -15.86 -16.35 -0.95
C MET A 362 -16.87 -15.76 -1.93
N ARG A 363 -18.11 -15.51 -1.48
CA ARG A 363 -19.15 -14.90 -2.30
C ARG A 363 -18.80 -13.45 -2.66
N ASP A 364 -18.26 -12.68 -1.71
CA ASP A 364 -17.93 -11.27 -1.91
C ASP A 364 -16.73 -11.09 -2.85
N ILE A 365 -15.69 -11.93 -2.68
CA ILE A 365 -14.49 -11.88 -3.54
C ILE A 365 -14.70 -12.62 -4.88
N LYS A 366 -15.75 -13.41 -5.01
CA LYS A 366 -16.05 -14.25 -6.19
C LYS A 366 -14.94 -15.22 -6.54
N VAL A 367 -14.25 -15.74 -5.53
CA VAL A 367 -13.15 -16.71 -5.66
C VAL A 367 -13.44 -17.87 -4.73
N GLU A 368 -13.21 -19.08 -5.22
CA GLU A 368 -13.26 -20.29 -4.41
C GLU A 368 -11.95 -20.47 -3.66
N ILE A 369 -12.03 -20.54 -2.32
CA ILE A 369 -10.89 -20.90 -1.46
C ILE A 369 -10.99 -22.39 -1.23
N LYS A 370 -9.98 -23.15 -1.66
CA LYS A 370 -10.00 -24.63 -1.60
C LYS A 370 -9.80 -25.13 -0.18
N ARG A 371 -10.53 -26.15 0.20
CA ARG A 371 -10.28 -26.87 1.45
C ARG A 371 -9.11 -27.81 1.26
N GLU A 372 -8.16 -27.76 2.19
CA GLU A 372 -7.03 -28.68 2.26
C GLU A 372 -6.98 -29.41 3.62
N THR A 373 -6.25 -30.51 3.67
CA THR A 373 -5.98 -31.27 4.90
C THR A 373 -4.62 -30.87 5.45
N LEU A 374 -4.55 -30.69 6.78
CA LEU A 374 -3.29 -30.38 7.44
C LEU A 374 -2.23 -31.47 7.19
N PRO A 375 -0.96 -31.08 6.99
CA PRO A 375 0.13 -32.02 6.92
C PRO A 375 0.14 -32.94 8.15
N SER A 376 0.35 -34.22 7.92
CA SER A 376 0.47 -35.19 9.00
C SER A 376 1.86 -35.13 9.64
N PRO A 377 2.05 -35.63 10.86
CA PRO A 377 3.39 -35.74 11.46
C PRO A 377 4.38 -36.62 10.67
N GLN A 378 3.90 -37.36 9.68
CA GLN A 378 4.72 -38.18 8.79
C GLN A 378 5.21 -37.41 7.54
N ASP A 379 4.64 -36.25 7.29
CA ASP A 379 5.00 -35.37 6.16
C ASP A 379 6.10 -34.37 6.56
N ILE A 380 6.42 -34.27 7.86
CA ILE A 380 7.49 -33.48 8.48
C ILE A 380 8.72 -34.35 8.68
#